data_2a45abc6ff379093822c6e81d699c280
#
_entry.id   2a45abc6ff379093822c6e81d699c280
#
_cell.length_a   1.000
_cell.length_b   1.000
_cell.length_c   1.000
_cell.angle_alpha   90.00
_cell.angle_beta   90.00
_cell.angle_gamma   90.00
#
_symmetry.space_group_name_H-M   'P 1'
#
loop_
_entity.id
_entity.type
_entity.pdbx_description
1 polymer ?
#
loop_
_entity_poly.entity_id
_entity_poly.type
_entity_poly.pdbx_seq_one_letter_code
_entity_poly.pdbx_strand_id
1 'polypeptide(L)'
;GSLKEELKPGDFVFTDQFVDRTTKRDQTLYGSVHISVAEPFCPNLRKVLVDQAEKLGYRHHKNGTCVVIEGPRFSSKAESKIYQSWDSDIINMTLVPEVVLAREAEISYANIAMVTDYDTWKDQQVSHAAVLETMKNNLDRVKELLMTVIPKIDDETVWPSNDTLKDAGM
;
A
#
# COMPACT_ATOMS: atom_id res chain seq x y z
N GLY A 1 5.39 -8.39 1.48
CA GLY A 1 5.93 -9.45 0.62
C GLY A 1 5.54 -9.26 -0.83
N SER A 2 6.41 -9.63 -1.75
CA SER A 2 6.11 -9.60 -3.19
C SER A 2 5.42 -10.89 -3.62
N LEU A 3 4.43 -10.76 -4.49
CA LEU A 3 3.72 -11.87 -5.14
C LEU A 3 4.18 -12.08 -6.60
N LYS A 4 5.09 -11.22 -7.11
CA LYS A 4 5.60 -11.26 -8.47
C LYS A 4 7.13 -11.27 -8.51
N GLU A 5 7.71 -11.94 -9.50
CA GLU A 5 9.16 -12.12 -9.64
C GLU A 5 9.90 -10.79 -9.90
N GLU A 6 9.27 -9.89 -10.63
CA GLU A 6 9.83 -8.59 -11.01
C GLU A 6 9.87 -7.59 -9.87
N LEU A 7 9.01 -7.73 -8.84
CA LEU A 7 8.98 -6.88 -7.66
C LEU A 7 9.99 -7.40 -6.63
N LYS A 8 11.20 -6.87 -6.67
CA LYS A 8 12.33 -7.40 -5.88
C LYS A 8 12.42 -6.75 -4.50
N PRO A 9 12.93 -7.47 -3.50
CA PRO A 9 13.29 -6.87 -2.23
C PRO A 9 14.13 -5.59 -2.42
N GLY A 10 13.75 -4.52 -1.74
CA GLY A 10 14.32 -3.19 -1.90
C GLY A 10 13.61 -2.27 -2.91
N ASP A 11 12.66 -2.76 -3.69
CA ASP A 11 11.86 -1.93 -4.57
C ASP A 11 10.76 -1.21 -3.78
N PHE A 12 10.31 -0.06 -4.30
CA PHE A 12 9.09 0.61 -3.85
C PHE A 12 7.92 0.28 -4.78
N VAL A 13 6.75 0.09 -4.20
CA VAL A 13 5.49 -0.03 -4.93
C VAL A 13 4.53 1.05 -4.45
N PHE A 14 4.06 1.90 -5.37
CA PHE A 14 3.05 2.91 -5.09
C PHE A 14 1.69 2.32 -5.41
N THR A 15 1.05 1.73 -4.39
CA THR A 15 -0.20 0.98 -4.55
C THR A 15 -1.31 1.86 -5.11
N ASP A 16 -2.12 1.29 -5.99
CA ASP A 16 -3.32 1.91 -6.56
C ASP A 16 -4.60 1.14 -6.26
N GLN A 17 -4.49 -0.12 -5.87
CA GLN A 17 -5.61 -0.96 -5.50
C GLN A 17 -5.28 -1.84 -4.29
N PHE A 18 -6.33 -2.32 -3.61
CA PHE A 18 -6.17 -3.30 -2.55
C PHE A 18 -7.28 -4.35 -2.54
N VAL A 19 -6.96 -5.51 -1.96
CA VAL A 19 -7.91 -6.56 -1.62
C VAL A 19 -7.84 -6.77 -0.11
N ASP A 20 -8.94 -6.54 0.60
CA ASP A 20 -9.01 -6.74 2.04
C ASP A 20 -9.32 -8.21 2.39
N ARG A 21 -8.41 -8.84 3.13
CA ARG A 21 -8.55 -10.17 3.72
C ARG A 21 -8.45 -10.14 5.24
N THR A 22 -8.62 -8.95 5.82
CA THR A 22 -8.70 -8.80 7.29
C THR A 22 -10.07 -9.19 7.82
N THR A 23 -10.17 -9.51 9.10
CA THR A 23 -11.42 -9.99 9.71
C THR A 23 -11.74 -9.34 11.06
N LYS A 24 -10.78 -8.57 11.62
CA LYS A 24 -10.87 -8.00 12.96
C LYS A 24 -10.56 -6.50 12.99
N ARG A 25 -10.64 -5.83 11.83
CA ARG A 25 -10.32 -4.41 11.69
C ARG A 25 -11.60 -3.60 11.68
N ASP A 26 -11.60 -2.45 12.34
CA ASP A 26 -12.64 -1.46 12.20
C ASP A 26 -12.64 -0.91 10.77
N GLN A 27 -13.79 -0.97 10.11
CA GLN A 27 -13.93 -0.61 8.70
C GLN A 27 -14.62 0.75 8.51
N THR A 28 -14.95 1.44 9.58
CA THR A 28 -15.68 2.71 9.53
C THR A 28 -15.41 3.57 10.76
N LEU A 29 -15.43 4.88 10.58
CA LEU A 29 -15.41 5.90 11.64
C LEU A 29 -16.82 6.28 12.10
N TYR A 30 -17.78 6.25 11.18
CA TYR A 30 -19.12 6.82 11.38
C TYR A 30 -20.23 5.77 11.44
N GLY A 31 -19.91 4.50 11.28
CA GLY A 31 -20.89 3.40 11.34
C GLY A 31 -21.50 3.11 9.97
N SER A 32 -22.79 3.38 9.78
CA SER A 32 -23.52 2.98 8.56
C SER A 32 -23.36 4.00 7.42
N VAL A 33 -22.13 4.22 6.97
CA VAL A 33 -21.79 5.10 5.85
C VAL A 33 -21.27 4.27 4.68
N HIS A 34 -21.85 4.43 3.50
CA HIS A 34 -21.51 3.66 2.30
C HIS A 34 -20.64 4.49 1.35
N ILE A 35 -19.35 4.56 1.61
CA ILE A 35 -18.40 5.30 0.76
C ILE A 35 -17.94 4.45 -0.44
N SER A 36 -17.61 5.13 -1.54
CA SER A 36 -16.93 4.48 -2.66
C SER A 36 -15.43 4.37 -2.40
N VAL A 37 -14.89 3.16 -2.56
CA VAL A 37 -13.45 2.86 -2.55
C VAL A 37 -12.96 2.30 -3.89
N ALA A 38 -13.68 2.59 -4.98
CA ALA A 38 -13.27 2.16 -6.33
C ALA A 38 -11.88 2.70 -6.69
N GLU A 39 -11.61 3.96 -6.30
CA GLU A 39 -10.30 4.60 -6.41
C GLU A 39 -9.81 4.97 -5.00
N PRO A 40 -9.15 4.03 -4.28
CA PRO A 40 -8.86 4.23 -2.86
C PRO A 40 -7.69 5.17 -2.58
N PHE A 41 -6.80 5.35 -3.55
CA PHE A 41 -5.58 6.16 -3.40
C PHE A 41 -5.62 7.43 -4.24
N CYS A 42 -5.15 8.54 -3.66
CA CYS A 42 -5.06 9.81 -4.36
C CYS A 42 -4.08 9.75 -5.54
N PRO A 43 -4.53 9.91 -6.79
CA PRO A 43 -3.67 9.81 -7.97
C PRO A 43 -2.62 10.92 -8.01
N ASN A 44 -2.94 12.12 -7.52
CA ASN A 44 -2.02 13.25 -7.51
C ASN A 44 -0.86 13.02 -6.53
N LEU A 45 -1.13 12.56 -5.30
CA LEU A 45 -0.08 12.19 -4.35
C LEU A 45 0.79 11.05 -4.88
N ARG A 46 0.17 10.03 -5.49
CA ARG A 46 0.91 8.93 -6.12
C ARG A 46 1.83 9.43 -7.23
N LYS A 47 1.35 10.36 -8.07
CA LYS A 47 2.17 10.98 -9.11
C LYS A 47 3.39 11.70 -8.53
N VAL A 48 3.21 12.48 -7.48
CA VAL A 48 4.33 13.17 -6.81
C VAL A 48 5.35 12.15 -6.28
N LEU A 49 4.89 11.05 -5.65
CA LEU A 49 5.76 9.97 -5.17
C LEU A 49 6.56 9.33 -6.30
N VAL A 50 5.91 8.98 -7.40
CA VAL A 50 6.55 8.39 -8.60
C VAL A 50 7.60 9.34 -9.16
N ASP A 51 7.23 10.61 -9.41
CA ASP A 51 8.12 11.61 -9.98
C ASP A 51 9.39 11.84 -9.13
N GLN A 52 9.25 11.80 -7.79
CA GLN A 52 10.40 11.96 -6.91
C GLN A 52 11.25 10.68 -6.83
N ALA A 53 10.64 9.50 -6.81
CA ALA A 53 11.37 8.23 -6.84
C ALA A 53 12.19 8.07 -8.14
N GLU A 54 11.63 8.50 -9.28
CA GLU A 54 12.36 8.55 -10.56
C GLU A 54 13.58 9.48 -10.48
N LYS A 55 13.41 10.69 -9.95
CA LYS A 55 14.51 11.67 -9.80
C LYS A 55 15.62 11.20 -8.87
N LEU A 56 15.28 10.45 -7.83
CA LEU A 56 16.22 9.85 -6.90
C LEU A 56 16.87 8.56 -7.45
N GLY A 57 16.43 8.08 -8.62
CA GLY A 57 16.94 6.85 -9.23
C GLY A 57 16.55 5.58 -8.47
N TYR A 58 15.48 5.62 -7.67
CA TYR A 58 15.01 4.45 -6.91
C TYR A 58 14.23 3.51 -7.81
N ARG A 59 14.53 2.21 -7.68
CA ARG A 59 13.71 1.19 -8.31
C ARG A 59 12.32 1.22 -7.68
N HIS A 60 11.31 1.39 -8.53
CA HIS A 60 9.93 1.50 -8.09
C HIS A 60 8.96 1.00 -9.16
N HIS A 61 7.76 0.70 -8.71
CA HIS A 61 6.62 0.31 -9.53
C HIS A 61 5.49 1.33 -9.29
N LYS A 62 4.97 1.88 -10.39
CA LYS A 62 4.01 3.00 -10.36
C LYS A 62 2.63 2.60 -9.86
N ASN A 63 2.30 1.32 -10.00
CA ASN A 63 1.02 0.72 -9.63
C ASN A 63 1.28 -0.60 -8.89
N GLY A 64 0.27 -1.07 -8.20
CA GLY A 64 0.28 -2.41 -7.61
C GLY A 64 -0.94 -2.65 -6.72
N THR A 65 -1.56 -3.81 -6.90
CA THR A 65 -2.63 -4.29 -6.03
C THR A 65 -2.06 -4.96 -4.78
N CYS A 66 -2.44 -4.45 -3.62
CA CYS A 66 -2.00 -4.98 -2.33
C CYS A 66 -3.07 -5.88 -1.71
N VAL A 67 -2.75 -7.15 -1.43
CA VAL A 67 -3.57 -7.98 -0.55
C VAL A 67 -3.22 -7.65 0.90
N VAL A 68 -4.22 -7.34 1.71
CA VAL A 68 -4.03 -7.05 3.12
C VAL A 68 -4.56 -8.22 3.96
N ILE A 69 -3.65 -8.93 4.62
CA ILE A 69 -4.00 -10.06 5.49
C ILE A 69 -4.04 -9.64 6.97
N GLU A 70 -4.77 -10.40 7.77
CA GLU A 70 -4.92 -10.11 9.20
C GLU A 70 -3.60 -10.13 9.97
N GLY A 71 -2.71 -11.08 9.68
CA GLY A 71 -1.57 -11.37 10.53
C GLY A 71 -1.96 -11.99 11.89
N PRO A 72 -1.03 -12.12 12.87
CA PRO A 72 0.40 -11.82 12.75
C PRO A 72 1.21 -12.85 11.96
N ARG A 73 0.64 -14.02 11.61
CA ARG A 73 1.32 -15.02 10.81
C ARG A 73 1.47 -14.59 9.36
N PHE A 74 2.52 -15.04 8.70
CA PHE A 74 2.65 -14.94 7.25
C PHE A 74 1.66 -15.90 6.55
N SER A 75 1.49 -15.70 5.24
CA SER A 75 0.68 -16.57 4.40
C SER A 75 1.21 -18.00 4.39
N SER A 76 0.33 -18.97 4.21
CA SER A 76 0.75 -20.29 3.76
C SER A 76 1.12 -20.26 2.27
N LYS A 77 1.87 -21.25 1.77
CA LYS A 77 2.17 -21.38 0.33
C LYS A 77 0.89 -21.44 -0.53
N ALA A 78 -0.17 -22.04 -0.01
CA ALA A 78 -1.45 -22.15 -0.71
C ALA A 78 -2.16 -20.78 -0.78
N GLU A 79 -2.18 -20.02 0.32
CA GLU A 79 -2.72 -18.66 0.35
C GLU A 79 -1.97 -17.75 -0.62
N SER A 80 -0.65 -17.78 -0.60
CA SER A 80 0.18 -16.98 -1.48
C SER A 80 -0.12 -17.27 -2.97
N LYS A 81 -0.28 -18.54 -3.35
CA LYS A 81 -0.67 -18.93 -4.71
C LYS A 81 -2.08 -18.44 -5.10
N ILE A 82 -3.02 -18.45 -4.15
CA ILE A 82 -4.36 -17.88 -4.38
C ILE A 82 -4.24 -16.39 -4.68
N TYR A 83 -3.48 -15.64 -3.89
CA TYR A 83 -3.30 -14.20 -4.09
C TYR A 83 -2.60 -13.88 -5.42
N GLN A 84 -1.64 -14.71 -5.85
CA GLN A 84 -1.05 -14.62 -7.19
C GLN A 84 -2.09 -14.84 -8.29
N SER A 85 -3.01 -15.80 -8.11
CA SER A 85 -4.08 -16.08 -9.10
C SER A 85 -5.09 -14.94 -9.23
N TRP A 86 -5.16 -14.02 -8.24
CA TRP A 86 -5.95 -12.79 -8.32
C TRP A 86 -5.22 -11.63 -8.99
N ASP A 87 -4.06 -11.90 -9.59
CA ASP A 87 -3.15 -10.90 -10.19
C ASP A 87 -2.72 -9.80 -9.21
N SER A 88 -2.63 -10.15 -7.92
CA SER A 88 -2.13 -9.23 -6.90
C SER A 88 -0.61 -9.12 -6.95
N ASP A 89 -0.09 -7.95 -6.60
CA ASP A 89 1.33 -7.61 -6.74
C ASP A 89 2.10 -7.81 -5.45
N ILE A 90 1.52 -7.37 -4.34
CA ILE A 90 2.16 -7.41 -3.02
C ILE A 90 1.16 -7.82 -1.93
N ILE A 91 1.71 -8.17 -0.77
CA ILE A 91 0.94 -8.52 0.43
C ILE A 91 1.49 -7.76 1.63
N ASN A 92 0.60 -7.27 2.50
CA ASN A 92 0.96 -6.66 3.77
C ASN A 92 -0.07 -6.94 4.89
N MET A 93 0.11 -6.33 6.05
CA MET A 93 -0.77 -6.49 7.22
C MET A 93 -1.29 -5.14 7.76
N THR A 94 -1.02 -4.01 7.10
CA THR A 94 -1.18 -2.68 7.71
C THR A 94 -2.02 -1.69 6.92
N LEU A 95 -2.18 -1.89 5.63
CA LEU A 95 -2.88 -0.94 4.76
C LEU A 95 -4.37 -0.76 5.12
N VAL A 96 -5.03 -1.85 5.53
CA VAL A 96 -6.38 -1.81 6.10
C VAL A 96 -6.26 -1.85 7.63
N PRO A 97 -6.98 -1.00 8.38
CA PRO A 97 -8.10 -0.15 7.97
C PRO A 97 -7.69 1.27 7.50
N GLU A 98 -6.42 1.61 7.51
CA GLU A 98 -5.91 2.97 7.31
C GLU A 98 -6.45 3.61 6.01
N VAL A 99 -6.37 2.90 4.88
CA VAL A 99 -6.84 3.39 3.58
C VAL A 99 -8.35 3.65 3.57
N VAL A 100 -9.14 2.78 4.19
CA VAL A 100 -10.60 2.89 4.25
C VAL A 100 -11.01 4.06 5.14
N LEU A 101 -10.42 4.15 6.33
CA LEU A 101 -10.71 5.22 7.30
C LEU A 101 -10.25 6.59 6.78
N ALA A 102 -9.09 6.67 6.12
CA ALA A 102 -8.65 7.90 5.47
C ALA A 102 -9.64 8.34 4.38
N ARG A 103 -10.14 7.39 3.58
CA ARG A 103 -11.13 7.66 2.53
C ARG A 103 -12.45 8.14 3.11
N GLU A 104 -12.94 7.52 4.19
CA GLU A 104 -14.16 7.93 4.90
C GLU A 104 -13.98 9.30 5.59
N ALA A 105 -12.79 9.59 6.08
CA ALA A 105 -12.46 10.92 6.65
C ALA A 105 -12.18 12.01 5.60
N GLU A 106 -12.38 11.72 4.32
CA GLU A 106 -12.10 12.64 3.20
C GLU A 106 -10.65 13.13 3.13
N ILE A 107 -9.71 12.27 3.59
CA ILE A 107 -8.27 12.53 3.57
C ILE A 107 -7.65 11.91 2.31
N SER A 108 -6.96 12.71 1.52
CA SER A 108 -6.17 12.21 0.41
C SER A 108 -5.06 11.29 0.90
N TYR A 109 -5.05 10.04 0.45
CA TYR A 109 -4.16 9.00 0.93
C TYR A 109 -3.33 8.40 -0.20
N ALA A 110 -2.05 8.16 0.05
CA ALA A 110 -1.17 7.41 -0.82
C ALA A 110 -0.26 6.50 0.01
N ASN A 111 0.12 5.37 -0.55
CA ASN A 111 0.93 4.36 0.13
C ASN A 111 2.26 4.15 -0.58
N ILE A 112 3.33 4.03 0.21
CA ILE A 112 4.66 3.61 -0.23
C ILE A 112 4.92 2.22 0.37
N ALA A 113 4.74 1.18 -0.41
CA ALA A 113 5.10 -0.16 0.02
C ALA A 113 6.56 -0.45 -0.30
N MET A 114 7.33 -0.87 0.71
CA MET A 114 8.69 -1.37 0.54
C MET A 114 8.65 -2.89 0.42
N VAL A 115 9.10 -3.43 -0.68
CA VAL A 115 9.23 -4.88 -0.85
C VAL A 115 10.35 -5.38 0.05
N THR A 116 10.03 -6.28 0.96
CA THR A 116 11.00 -6.87 1.93
C THR A 116 11.40 -8.29 1.57
N ASP A 117 10.54 -9.04 0.92
CA ASP A 117 10.66 -10.46 0.63
C ASP A 117 9.74 -10.88 -0.53
N TYR A 118 9.80 -12.15 -0.92
CA TYR A 118 8.94 -12.73 -1.96
C TYR A 118 7.74 -13.51 -1.41
N ASP A 119 7.25 -13.19 -0.24
CA ASP A 119 6.24 -13.98 0.44
C ASP A 119 6.56 -15.50 0.43
N THR A 120 5.61 -16.36 0.77
CA THR A 120 5.84 -17.80 0.96
C THR A 120 5.77 -18.65 -0.30
N TRP A 121 5.51 -18.06 -1.47
CA TRP A 121 5.45 -18.79 -2.74
C TRP A 121 6.82 -19.20 -3.28
N LYS A 122 7.89 -18.45 -2.94
CA LYS A 122 9.27 -18.85 -3.20
C LYS A 122 9.78 -19.82 -2.13
N ASP A 123 10.77 -20.60 -2.49
CA ASP A 123 11.38 -21.58 -1.57
C ASP A 123 12.20 -20.94 -0.44
N GLN A 124 12.48 -19.64 -0.55
CA GLN A 124 13.15 -18.90 0.52
C GLN A 124 12.15 -18.64 1.66
N GLN A 125 12.48 -19.16 2.84
CA GLN A 125 11.63 -18.96 4.01
C GLN A 125 11.58 -17.49 4.42
N VAL A 126 10.38 -16.90 4.44
CA VAL A 126 10.14 -15.57 5.01
C VAL A 126 10.41 -15.64 6.51
N SER A 127 11.31 -14.81 7.00
CA SER A 127 11.59 -14.69 8.44
C SER A 127 11.48 -13.24 8.88
N HIS A 128 11.00 -13.04 10.11
CA HIS A 128 10.92 -11.72 10.71
C HIS A 128 12.27 -10.97 10.71
N ALA A 129 13.37 -11.71 10.94
CA ALA A 129 14.72 -11.12 10.93
C ALA A 129 15.12 -10.59 9.55
N ALA A 130 14.88 -11.36 8.47
CA ALA A 130 15.18 -10.94 7.11
C ALA A 130 14.33 -9.73 6.68
N VAL A 131 13.04 -9.72 7.06
CA VAL A 131 12.14 -8.58 6.82
C VAL A 131 12.67 -7.32 7.50
N LEU A 132 13.04 -7.40 8.79
CA LEU A 132 13.58 -6.26 9.55
C LEU A 132 14.91 -5.73 8.97
N GLU A 133 15.78 -6.62 8.51
CA GLU A 133 17.05 -6.25 7.89
C GLU A 133 16.80 -5.46 6.58
N THR A 134 15.92 -5.96 5.73
CA THR A 134 15.57 -5.26 4.47
C THR A 134 14.89 -3.91 4.76
N MET A 135 13.99 -3.85 5.74
CA MET A 135 13.36 -2.59 6.17
C MET A 135 14.41 -1.58 6.65
N LYS A 136 15.35 -2.01 7.49
CA LYS A 136 16.42 -1.15 7.99
C LYS A 136 17.29 -0.58 6.86
N ASN A 137 17.64 -1.41 5.88
CA ASN A 137 18.44 -1.00 4.73
C ASN A 137 17.70 -0.01 3.81
N ASN A 138 16.36 -0.02 3.80
CA ASN A 138 15.55 0.88 3.01
C ASN A 138 15.06 2.13 3.75
N LEU A 139 15.24 2.19 5.07
CA LEU A 139 14.68 3.27 5.91
C LEU A 139 15.17 4.66 5.48
N ASP A 140 16.47 4.82 5.19
CA ASP A 140 17.02 6.10 4.79
C ASP A 140 16.50 6.53 3.41
N ARG A 141 16.31 5.58 2.48
CA ARG A 141 15.72 5.84 1.17
C ARG A 141 14.25 6.33 1.28
N VAL A 142 13.46 5.73 2.17
CA VAL A 142 12.08 6.19 2.42
C VAL A 142 12.09 7.58 3.05
N LYS A 143 12.95 7.84 4.03
CA LYS A 143 13.07 9.17 4.63
C LYS A 143 13.46 10.21 3.60
N GLU A 144 14.45 9.93 2.75
CA GLU A 144 14.87 10.83 1.69
C GLU A 144 13.72 11.10 0.71
N LEU A 145 13.00 10.06 0.28
CA LEU A 145 11.84 10.20 -0.59
C LEU A 145 10.78 11.11 0.05
N LEU A 146 10.41 10.86 1.31
CA LEU A 146 9.44 11.67 2.03
C LEU A 146 9.88 13.13 2.18
N MET A 147 11.15 13.37 2.49
CA MET A 147 11.70 14.74 2.61
C MET A 147 11.68 15.51 1.29
N THR A 148 11.71 14.81 0.15
CA THR A 148 11.58 15.46 -1.18
C THR A 148 10.13 15.59 -1.64
N VAL A 149 9.23 14.75 -1.16
CA VAL A 149 7.81 14.73 -1.52
C VAL A 149 7.00 15.74 -0.70
N ILE A 150 7.16 15.75 0.63
CA ILE A 150 6.34 16.58 1.54
C ILE A 150 6.32 18.06 1.12
N PRO A 151 7.45 18.71 0.78
CA PRO A 151 7.44 20.12 0.37
C PRO A 151 6.73 20.40 -0.97
N LYS A 152 6.33 19.36 -1.70
CA LYS A 152 5.65 19.46 -3.01
C LYS A 152 4.17 19.16 -2.93
N ILE A 153 3.69 18.84 -1.74
CA ILE A 153 2.26 18.66 -1.47
C ILE A 153 1.67 20.03 -1.22
N ASP A 154 0.76 20.45 -2.08
CA ASP A 154 0.01 21.71 -2.01
C ASP A 154 -1.49 21.43 -2.20
N ASP A 155 -2.30 22.47 -2.17
CA ASP A 155 -3.75 22.35 -2.31
C ASP A 155 -4.17 21.77 -3.67
N GLU A 156 -3.34 21.90 -4.72
CA GLU A 156 -3.59 21.33 -6.04
C GLU A 156 -3.29 19.82 -6.10
N THR A 157 -2.42 19.32 -5.22
CA THR A 157 -2.14 17.88 -5.10
C THR A 157 -3.21 17.14 -4.33
N VAL A 158 -4.08 17.84 -3.62
CA VAL A 158 -5.20 17.21 -2.92
C VAL A 158 -6.24 16.78 -3.94
N TRP A 159 -6.57 15.51 -3.92
CA TRP A 159 -7.65 14.99 -4.74
C TRP A 159 -8.99 15.49 -4.20
N PRO A 160 -10.01 15.69 -5.06
CA PRO A 160 -11.38 15.96 -4.61
C PRO A 160 -12.02 14.71 -3.94
N SER A 161 -11.30 14.15 -2.96
CA SER A 161 -11.81 13.15 -2.02
C SER A 161 -12.76 13.78 -0.99
N ASN A 162 -12.81 15.11 -0.98
CA ASN A 162 -13.61 15.92 -0.07
C ASN A 162 -15.14 15.82 -0.33
N ASP A 163 -15.55 15.00 -1.28
CA ASP A 163 -16.95 14.73 -1.59
C ASP A 163 -17.35 13.25 -1.35
N THR A 164 -16.51 12.47 -0.67
CA THR A 164 -16.76 11.03 -0.45
C THR A 164 -18.04 10.80 0.35
N LEU A 165 -18.35 11.68 1.30
CA LEU A 165 -19.52 11.58 2.16
C LEU A 165 -20.80 12.19 1.55
N LYS A 166 -20.69 13.01 0.52
CA LYS A 166 -21.81 13.75 -0.07
C LYS A 166 -22.97 12.87 -0.54
N ASP A 167 -22.65 11.70 -1.09
CA ASP A 167 -23.62 10.72 -1.60
C ASP A 167 -23.57 9.40 -0.84
N ALA A 168 -22.93 9.37 0.33
CA ALA A 168 -22.66 8.13 1.07
C ALA A 168 -23.88 7.55 1.80
N GLY A 169 -24.97 8.28 1.90
CA GLY A 169 -26.21 7.85 2.56
C GLY A 169 -25.98 7.46 4.03
N MET A 170 -26.67 8.05 4.96
CA MET A 170 -26.77 7.56 6.34
C MET A 170 -28.04 6.78 6.51
#